data_5fc8c33edce240a45452b864a44bcf31
#
_entry.id   5fc8c33edce240a45452b864a44bcf31
#
_cell.length_a   1.000
_cell.length_b   1.000
_cell.length_c   1.000
_cell.angle_alpha   90.00
_cell.angle_beta   90.00
_cell.angle_gamma   90.00
#
_symmetry.space_group_name_H-M   'P 1'
#
loop_
_entity.id
_entity.type
_entity.pdbx_description
1 polymer ?
#
loop_
_entity_poly.entity_id
_entity_poly.type
_entity_poly.pdbx_seq_one_letter_code
_entity_poly.pdbx_strand_id
1 'polypeptide(L)'
;MKRLAYTSILVALLASAATAQAQAPQRQAAGPAARISTSIPASSMTVTHWYKQNVYDPGDNKIGEIMDVLVDREGKITALIVGVGGFLGMGEKDVAVPFNAVQVTSKDNNKWYLVMNSTKDALKAAKGFKYDRDAMTWMPEDAPATTGTPERRPNR
;
A
#
# COMPACT_ATOMS: atom_id res chain seq x y z
N MET A 1 76.47 -30.64 37.65
CA MET A 1 75.96 -31.74 38.48
C MET A 1 74.47 -31.98 38.15
N LYS A 2 74.25 -33.16 37.76
CA LYS A 2 73.01 -33.88 37.42
C LYS A 2 71.80 -33.55 38.29
N ARG A 3 70.62 -33.46 37.72
CA ARG A 3 69.49 -34.27 38.14
C ARG A 3 68.35 -34.17 37.11
N LEU A 4 68.01 -35.28 36.49
CA LEU A 4 66.86 -35.61 35.76
C LEU A 4 65.59 -35.55 36.66
N ALA A 5 64.48 -35.00 36.20
CA ALA A 5 63.15 -35.28 36.74
C ALA A 5 62.20 -35.65 35.61
N TYR A 6 61.73 -36.86 35.63
CA TYR A 6 60.70 -37.43 34.81
C TYR A 6 59.36 -36.84 35.25
N THR A 7 58.58 -36.29 34.35
CA THR A 7 57.17 -35.99 34.63
C THR A 7 56.27 -36.74 33.64
N SER A 8 55.50 -37.58 34.24
CA SER A 8 54.53 -38.51 33.62
C SER A 8 53.45 -37.78 32.80
N ILE A 9 53.24 -38.27 31.59
CA ILE A 9 52.13 -37.84 30.72
C ILE A 9 50.88 -38.58 31.17
N LEU A 10 49.93 -37.84 31.74
CA LEU A 10 48.57 -38.33 32.03
C LEU A 10 47.67 -37.95 30.87
N VAL A 11 47.32 -38.93 30.02
CA VAL A 11 46.35 -38.78 28.94
C VAL A 11 44.97 -38.90 29.57
N ALA A 12 44.27 -37.75 29.67
CA ALA A 12 42.85 -37.69 30.05
C ALA A 12 42.00 -37.74 28.77
N LEU A 13 41.33 -38.88 28.53
CA LEU A 13 40.35 -39.07 27.48
C LEU A 13 39.04 -38.39 27.92
N LEU A 14 38.75 -37.19 27.41
CA LEU A 14 37.46 -36.47 27.61
C LEU A 14 36.48 -37.01 26.54
N ALA A 15 35.56 -37.85 26.97
CA ALA A 15 34.40 -38.25 26.17
C ALA A 15 33.43 -37.07 26.10
N SER A 16 33.35 -36.41 24.93
CA SER A 16 32.37 -35.37 24.66
C SER A 16 30.99 -36.00 24.37
N ALA A 17 30.13 -36.02 25.34
CA ALA A 17 28.71 -36.32 25.17
C ALA A 17 28.04 -35.13 24.46
N ALA A 18 27.74 -35.27 23.17
CA ALA A 18 26.94 -34.31 22.43
C ALA A 18 25.48 -34.43 22.87
N THR A 19 25.03 -33.54 23.74
CA THR A 19 23.61 -33.37 24.07
C THR A 19 22.93 -32.66 22.89
N ALA A 20 22.20 -33.41 22.10
CA ALA A 20 21.30 -32.89 21.09
C ALA A 20 20.15 -32.16 21.83
N GLN A 21 20.23 -30.83 21.93
CA GLN A 21 19.14 -30.00 22.38
C GLN A 21 18.10 -29.96 21.25
N ALA A 22 17.00 -30.69 21.42
CA ALA A 22 15.81 -30.56 20.58
C ALA A 22 15.26 -29.13 20.79
N GLN A 23 15.47 -28.26 19.81
CA GLN A 23 14.83 -26.95 19.75
C GLN A 23 13.32 -27.17 19.61
N ALA A 24 12.58 -26.95 20.68
CA ALA A 24 11.13 -26.88 20.62
C ALA A 24 10.75 -25.77 19.62
N PRO A 25 9.74 -26.00 18.75
CA PRO A 25 9.28 -24.96 17.82
C PRO A 25 8.87 -23.72 18.63
N GLN A 26 9.59 -22.64 18.45
CA GLN A 26 9.20 -21.34 19.02
C GLN A 26 7.86 -20.98 18.39
N ARG A 27 6.78 -21.15 19.15
CA ARG A 27 5.50 -20.51 18.83
C ARG A 27 5.78 -19.02 18.71
N GLN A 28 5.74 -18.49 17.48
CA GLN A 28 5.70 -17.07 17.26
C GLN A 28 4.60 -16.51 18.18
N ALA A 29 5.00 -15.67 19.10
CA ALA A 29 4.06 -14.98 19.98
C ALA A 29 3.01 -14.33 19.09
N ALA A 30 1.74 -14.69 19.28
CA ALA A 30 0.63 -14.03 18.61
C ALA A 30 0.81 -12.52 18.85
N GLY A 31 0.85 -11.75 17.77
CA GLY A 31 0.94 -10.30 17.86
C GLY A 31 -0.17 -9.76 18.78
N PRO A 32 -0.06 -8.54 19.28
CA PRO A 32 -1.04 -7.97 20.20
C PRO A 32 -2.44 -8.12 19.61
N ALA A 33 -3.37 -8.63 20.41
CA ALA A 33 -4.75 -8.83 20.00
C ALA A 33 -5.31 -7.51 19.43
N ALA A 34 -5.98 -7.59 18.26
CA ALA A 34 -6.57 -6.42 17.62
C ALA A 34 -7.51 -5.70 18.60
N ARG A 35 -7.29 -4.42 18.82
CA ARG A 35 -8.16 -3.58 19.65
C ARG A 35 -9.34 -3.13 18.81
N ILE A 36 -10.54 -3.50 19.23
CA ILE A 36 -11.78 -3.04 18.60
C ILE A 36 -12.03 -1.62 19.11
N SER A 37 -12.20 -0.66 18.17
CA SER A 37 -12.54 0.72 18.51
C SER A 37 -14.00 0.80 18.99
N THR A 38 -14.23 1.47 20.10
CA THR A 38 -15.58 1.74 20.64
C THR A 38 -16.15 3.08 20.18
N SER A 39 -15.36 3.89 19.45
CA SER A 39 -15.79 5.18 18.92
C SER A 39 -15.09 5.49 17.61
N ILE A 40 -15.72 6.30 16.79
CA ILE A 40 -15.17 6.86 15.55
C ILE A 40 -14.98 8.36 15.76
N PRO A 41 -13.78 8.94 15.48
CA PRO A 41 -13.57 10.38 15.58
C PRO A 41 -14.56 11.15 14.70
N ALA A 42 -15.14 12.23 15.22
CA ALA A 42 -16.15 13.03 14.49
C ALA A 42 -15.60 13.65 13.18
N SER A 43 -14.27 13.81 13.08
CA SER A 43 -13.60 14.31 11.87
C SER A 43 -13.32 13.21 10.82
N SER A 44 -13.70 11.95 11.11
CA SER A 44 -13.46 10.87 10.16
C SER A 44 -14.34 10.99 8.93
N MET A 45 -13.73 10.73 7.77
CA MET A 45 -14.42 10.69 6.48
C MET A 45 -14.36 9.27 5.93
N THR A 46 -15.44 8.83 5.29
CA THR A 46 -15.48 7.49 4.68
C THR A 46 -14.86 7.52 3.28
N VAL A 47 -13.96 6.58 3.00
CA VAL A 47 -13.34 6.44 1.67
C VAL A 47 -14.39 6.20 0.58
N THR A 48 -15.44 5.43 0.90
CA THR A 48 -16.56 5.17 -0.02
C THR A 48 -17.33 6.42 -0.41
N HIS A 49 -17.29 7.46 0.40
CA HIS A 49 -17.95 8.73 0.09
C HIS A 49 -17.21 9.53 -1.00
N TRP A 50 -15.91 9.26 -1.20
CA TRP A 50 -15.12 9.88 -2.27
C TRP A 50 -15.40 9.25 -3.64
N TYR A 51 -15.71 7.96 -3.68
CA TYR A 51 -15.96 7.24 -4.91
C TYR A 51 -17.15 7.83 -5.66
N LYS A 52 -16.98 8.09 -6.96
CA LYS A 52 -17.98 8.69 -7.82
C LYS A 52 -18.37 10.15 -7.51
N GLN A 53 -17.57 10.83 -6.66
CA GLN A 53 -17.77 12.27 -6.46
C GLN A 53 -17.15 13.07 -7.61
N ASN A 54 -17.87 14.10 -8.03
CA ASN A 54 -17.39 15.03 -9.05
C ASN A 54 -16.28 15.92 -8.48
N VAL A 55 -15.27 16.18 -9.31
CA VAL A 55 -14.21 17.15 -9.04
C VAL A 55 -14.43 18.37 -9.95
N TYR A 56 -14.35 19.56 -9.34
CA TYR A 56 -14.57 20.82 -10.01
C TYR A 56 -13.30 21.68 -10.00
N ASP A 57 -13.18 22.57 -10.98
CA ASP A 57 -12.21 23.65 -10.92
C ASP A 57 -12.71 24.81 -10.03
N PRO A 58 -11.88 25.83 -9.76
CA PRO A 58 -12.32 27.00 -8.98
C PRO A 58 -13.45 27.82 -9.67
N GLY A 59 -13.70 27.61 -10.94
CA GLY A 59 -14.78 28.22 -11.71
C GLY A 59 -16.06 27.39 -11.74
N ASP A 60 -16.20 26.38 -10.89
CA ASP A 60 -17.36 25.50 -10.81
C ASP A 60 -17.59 24.60 -12.05
N ASN A 61 -16.59 24.44 -12.92
CA ASN A 61 -16.71 23.51 -14.02
C ASN A 61 -16.30 22.11 -13.57
N LYS A 62 -17.12 21.08 -13.89
CA LYS A 62 -16.74 19.69 -13.66
C LYS A 62 -15.53 19.31 -14.53
N ILE A 63 -14.43 18.96 -13.90
CA ILE A 63 -13.18 18.54 -14.57
C ILE A 63 -12.94 17.05 -14.54
N GLY A 64 -13.59 16.32 -13.63
CA GLY A 64 -13.46 14.87 -13.52
C GLY A 64 -14.37 14.27 -12.46
N GLU A 65 -14.14 13.00 -12.18
CA GLU A 65 -14.85 12.21 -11.18
C GLU A 65 -13.87 11.27 -10.45
N ILE A 66 -14.03 11.10 -9.14
CA ILE A 66 -13.16 10.20 -8.37
C ILE A 66 -13.49 8.74 -8.72
N MET A 67 -12.52 8.04 -9.28
CA MET A 67 -12.64 6.63 -9.66
C MET A 67 -12.07 5.69 -8.59
N ASP A 68 -11.05 6.15 -7.83
CA ASP A 68 -10.45 5.34 -6.77
C ASP A 68 -9.67 6.21 -5.78
N VAL A 69 -9.39 5.63 -4.60
CA VAL A 69 -8.60 6.25 -3.52
C VAL A 69 -7.42 5.34 -3.19
N LEU A 70 -6.20 5.81 -3.43
CA LEU A 70 -4.99 5.04 -3.22
C LEU A 70 -4.47 5.23 -1.79
N VAL A 71 -4.23 4.09 -1.13
CA VAL A 71 -3.77 4.03 0.26
C VAL A 71 -2.44 3.30 0.30
N ASP A 72 -1.48 3.82 1.03
CA ASP A 72 -0.20 3.14 1.24
C ASP A 72 -0.30 2.01 2.28
N ARG A 73 0.82 1.34 2.53
CA ARG A 73 0.88 0.22 3.48
C ARG A 73 0.67 0.64 4.93
N GLU A 74 0.91 1.90 5.22
CA GLU A 74 0.72 2.53 6.54
C GLU A 74 -0.73 2.97 6.76
N GLY A 75 -1.60 2.83 5.74
CA GLY A 75 -3.01 3.21 5.79
C GLY A 75 -3.27 4.69 5.49
N LYS A 76 -2.29 5.42 4.95
CA LYS A 76 -2.43 6.82 4.58
C LYS A 76 -2.92 6.94 3.14
N ILE A 77 -3.88 7.84 2.90
CA ILE A 77 -4.31 8.18 1.54
C ILE A 77 -3.17 8.99 0.87
N THR A 78 -2.69 8.50 -0.27
CA THR A 78 -1.58 9.09 -1.03
C THR A 78 -2.04 9.83 -2.27
N ALA A 79 -3.00 9.26 -2.99
CA ALA A 79 -3.48 9.80 -4.25
C ALA A 79 -4.95 9.45 -4.47
N LEU A 80 -5.57 10.16 -5.41
CA LEU A 80 -6.88 9.86 -5.97
C LEU A 80 -6.70 9.54 -7.44
N ILE A 81 -7.46 8.58 -7.94
CA ILE A 81 -7.64 8.38 -9.37
C ILE A 81 -8.85 9.20 -9.81
N VAL A 82 -8.61 10.07 -10.77
CA VAL A 82 -9.65 10.95 -11.33
C VAL A 82 -9.87 10.59 -12.78
N GLY A 83 -11.09 10.15 -13.09
CA GLY A 83 -11.54 9.92 -14.46
C GLY A 83 -11.89 11.24 -15.14
N VAL A 84 -11.31 11.50 -16.30
CA VAL A 84 -11.41 12.77 -17.01
C VAL A 84 -11.90 12.57 -18.43
N GLY A 85 -12.98 13.24 -18.77
CA GLY A 85 -13.57 13.15 -20.12
C GLY A 85 -14.47 11.93 -20.25
N GLY A 86 -14.61 11.44 -21.49
CA GLY A 86 -15.52 10.34 -21.80
C GLY A 86 -16.99 10.74 -21.80
N PHE A 87 -17.79 9.87 -22.41
CA PHE A 87 -19.24 9.90 -22.35
C PHE A 87 -19.72 8.50 -21.98
N LEU A 88 -20.44 8.37 -20.87
CA LEU A 88 -20.91 7.08 -20.34
C LEU A 88 -19.75 6.05 -20.14
N GLY A 89 -18.59 6.50 -19.65
CA GLY A 89 -17.43 5.63 -19.41
C GLY A 89 -16.60 5.26 -20.64
N MET A 90 -16.97 5.75 -21.82
CA MET A 90 -16.18 5.55 -23.05
C MET A 90 -15.24 6.74 -23.29
N GLY A 91 -13.94 6.47 -23.54
CA GLY A 91 -12.95 7.52 -23.79
C GLY A 91 -12.60 8.33 -22.55
N GLU A 92 -12.85 7.82 -21.37
CA GLU A 92 -12.41 8.37 -20.11
C GLU A 92 -10.92 8.08 -19.93
N LYS A 93 -10.17 9.06 -19.43
CA LYS A 93 -8.76 8.93 -19.08
C LYS A 93 -8.61 9.04 -17.58
N ASP A 94 -8.07 7.99 -16.97
CA ASP A 94 -7.80 7.96 -15.55
C ASP A 94 -6.43 8.58 -15.26
N VAL A 95 -6.38 9.56 -14.37
CA VAL A 95 -5.16 10.25 -13.96
C VAL A 95 -4.99 10.18 -12.45
N ALA A 96 -3.76 9.98 -11.99
CA ALA A 96 -3.46 10.01 -10.56
C ALA A 96 -3.13 11.43 -10.12
N VAL A 97 -3.84 11.93 -9.10
CA VAL A 97 -3.59 13.24 -8.49
C VAL A 97 -3.25 13.07 -7.02
N PRO A 98 -2.29 13.82 -6.46
CA PRO A 98 -2.01 13.79 -5.03
C PRO A 98 -3.27 14.11 -4.21
N PHE A 99 -3.48 13.40 -3.11
CA PHE A 99 -4.65 13.60 -2.26
C PHE A 99 -4.83 15.06 -1.80
N ASN A 100 -3.73 15.71 -1.45
CA ASN A 100 -3.72 17.10 -0.99
C ASN A 100 -3.97 18.14 -2.09
N ALA A 101 -4.01 17.74 -3.36
CA ALA A 101 -4.37 18.63 -4.46
C ALA A 101 -5.89 18.87 -4.57
N VAL A 102 -6.69 18.03 -3.91
CA VAL A 102 -8.15 18.13 -3.89
C VAL A 102 -8.59 18.65 -2.53
N GLN A 103 -9.31 19.76 -2.54
CA GLN A 103 -9.90 20.39 -1.36
C GLN A 103 -11.36 19.97 -1.22
N VAL A 104 -11.76 19.61 -0.01
CA VAL A 104 -13.15 19.32 0.32
C VAL A 104 -13.78 20.60 0.84
N THR A 105 -14.81 21.09 0.17
CA THR A 105 -15.64 22.20 0.63
C THR A 105 -17.09 21.74 0.78
N SER A 106 -17.90 22.53 1.46
CA SER A 106 -19.34 22.32 1.55
C SER A 106 -20.04 23.38 0.71
N LYS A 107 -20.92 22.95 -0.17
CA LYS A 107 -21.87 23.81 -0.88
C LYS A 107 -23.28 23.27 -0.64
N ASP A 108 -24.28 24.13 -0.77
CA ASP A 108 -25.71 23.78 -0.84
C ASP A 108 -26.14 22.62 0.08
N ASN A 109 -26.56 22.91 1.30
CA ASN A 109 -27.07 21.93 2.26
C ASN A 109 -26.05 20.86 2.70
N ASN A 110 -24.80 21.25 2.97
CA ASN A 110 -23.73 20.36 3.45
C ASN A 110 -23.31 19.26 2.45
N LYS A 111 -23.59 19.40 1.18
CA LYS A 111 -23.02 18.49 0.18
C LYS A 111 -21.54 18.73 0.02
N TRP A 112 -20.77 17.66 0.01
CA TRP A 112 -19.35 17.72 -0.29
C TRP A 112 -19.13 18.19 -1.71
N TYR A 113 -18.20 19.11 -1.83
CA TYR A 113 -17.81 19.70 -3.09
C TYR A 113 -16.29 19.65 -3.20
N LEU A 114 -15.81 18.86 -4.14
CA LEU A 114 -14.38 18.63 -4.31
C LEU A 114 -13.83 19.62 -5.33
N VAL A 115 -12.88 20.44 -4.91
CA VAL A 115 -12.26 21.45 -5.78
C VAL A 115 -10.78 21.16 -5.94
N MET A 116 -10.32 21.21 -7.18
CA MET A 116 -8.91 21.10 -7.53
C MET A 116 -8.51 22.28 -8.42
N ASN A 117 -7.40 22.93 -8.07
CA ASN A 117 -6.83 24.01 -8.91
C ASN A 117 -6.16 23.45 -10.14
N SER A 118 -6.96 23.00 -11.10
CA SER A 118 -6.52 22.46 -12.39
C SER A 118 -7.62 22.65 -13.43
N THR A 119 -7.32 22.35 -14.69
CA THR A 119 -8.28 22.35 -15.78
C THR A 119 -8.50 20.95 -16.33
N LYS A 120 -9.65 20.74 -16.97
CA LYS A 120 -9.95 19.46 -17.65
C LYS A 120 -8.90 19.12 -18.70
N ASP A 121 -8.39 20.11 -19.43
CA ASP A 121 -7.40 19.90 -20.48
C ASP A 121 -6.01 19.56 -19.90
N ALA A 122 -5.62 20.20 -18.80
CA ALA A 122 -4.40 19.85 -18.08
C ALA A 122 -4.43 18.39 -17.57
N LEU A 123 -5.57 17.95 -17.04
CA LEU A 123 -5.76 16.55 -16.63
C LEU A 123 -5.71 15.58 -17.82
N LYS A 124 -6.34 15.93 -18.94
CA LYS A 124 -6.26 15.12 -20.16
C LYS A 124 -4.85 15.01 -20.72
N ALA A 125 -4.02 16.05 -20.56
CA ALA A 125 -2.62 16.05 -20.99
C ALA A 125 -1.70 15.27 -20.03
N ALA A 126 -2.12 15.04 -18.78
CA ALA A 126 -1.34 14.30 -17.79
C ALA A 126 -1.18 12.83 -18.17
N LYS A 127 -0.25 12.12 -17.50
CA LYS A 127 -0.04 10.69 -17.68
C LYS A 127 -1.29 9.91 -17.30
N GLY A 128 -1.73 9.01 -18.18
CA GLY A 128 -2.86 8.11 -17.94
C GLY A 128 -2.45 6.88 -17.13
N PHE A 129 -3.42 6.32 -16.43
CA PHE A 129 -3.29 5.08 -15.67
C PHE A 129 -4.42 4.14 -16.04
N LYS A 130 -4.17 2.85 -15.89
CA LYS A 130 -5.16 1.77 -16.04
C LYS A 130 -5.08 0.84 -14.85
N TYR A 131 -6.21 0.30 -14.44
CA TYR A 131 -6.25 -0.69 -13.37
C TYR A 131 -5.76 -2.05 -13.90
N ASP A 132 -4.71 -2.58 -13.29
CA ASP A 132 -4.20 -3.91 -13.55
C ASP A 132 -4.83 -4.89 -12.55
N ARG A 133 -5.64 -5.83 -13.05
CA ARG A 133 -6.37 -6.80 -12.22
C ARG A 133 -5.46 -7.87 -11.64
N ASP A 134 -4.37 -8.19 -12.30
CA ASP A 134 -3.42 -9.20 -11.85
C ASP A 134 -2.53 -8.65 -10.75
N ALA A 135 -2.07 -7.42 -10.92
CA ALA A 135 -1.32 -6.70 -9.89
C ALA A 135 -2.21 -6.07 -8.80
N MET A 136 -3.53 -6.02 -9.00
CA MET A 136 -4.53 -5.38 -8.13
C MET A 136 -4.15 -3.93 -7.77
N THR A 137 -3.67 -3.19 -8.77
CA THR A 137 -3.25 -1.80 -8.60
C THR A 137 -3.35 -1.01 -9.90
N TRP A 138 -3.21 0.30 -9.80
CA TRP A 138 -3.16 1.20 -10.95
C TRP A 138 -1.74 1.28 -11.50
N MET A 139 -1.61 1.03 -12.80
CA MET A 139 -0.36 1.08 -13.54
C MET A 139 -0.41 2.18 -14.60
N PRO A 140 0.71 2.82 -14.94
CA PRO A 140 0.76 3.71 -16.10
C PRO A 140 0.25 3.01 -17.36
N GLU A 141 -0.54 3.71 -18.19
CA GLU A 141 -1.09 3.14 -19.44
C GLU A 141 0.00 2.62 -20.40
N ASP A 142 1.16 3.28 -20.39
CA ASP A 142 2.34 2.92 -21.20
C ASP A 142 3.24 1.85 -20.55
N ALA A 143 2.91 1.39 -19.32
CA ALA A 143 3.62 0.29 -18.70
C ALA A 143 3.38 -1.01 -19.48
N PRO A 144 4.43 -1.84 -19.71
CA PRO A 144 4.22 -3.17 -20.24
C PRO A 144 3.28 -3.94 -19.32
N ALA A 145 2.32 -4.66 -19.92
CA ALA A 145 1.43 -5.51 -19.13
C ALA A 145 2.29 -6.45 -18.27
N THR A 146 2.03 -6.48 -16.98
CA THR A 146 2.68 -7.42 -16.07
C THR A 146 2.15 -8.80 -16.47
N THR A 147 2.85 -9.49 -17.38
CA THR A 147 2.61 -10.91 -17.59
C THR A 147 3.04 -11.60 -16.31
N GLY A 148 2.12 -11.72 -15.39
CA GLY A 148 2.28 -12.48 -14.16
C GLY A 148 2.46 -13.95 -14.52
N THR A 149 3.70 -14.35 -14.76
CA THR A 149 4.05 -15.75 -14.59
C THR A 149 3.92 -16.02 -13.10
N PRO A 150 2.96 -16.85 -12.64
CA PRO A 150 2.89 -17.19 -11.24
C PRO A 150 4.19 -17.94 -10.91
N GLU A 151 5.07 -17.29 -10.17
CA GLU A 151 6.24 -17.95 -9.61
C GLU A 151 5.73 -19.10 -8.74
N ARG A 152 5.80 -20.30 -9.30
CA ARG A 152 5.44 -21.54 -8.62
C ARG A 152 6.40 -21.68 -7.43
N ARG A 153 5.94 -21.30 -6.24
CA ARG A 153 6.68 -21.58 -5.01
C ARG A 153 6.96 -23.09 -4.95
N PRO A 154 8.23 -23.50 -4.85
CA PRO A 154 8.52 -24.92 -4.67
C PRO A 154 7.93 -25.36 -3.34
N ASN A 155 7.05 -26.36 -3.37
CA ASN A 155 6.58 -27.07 -2.18
C ASN A 155 7.80 -27.61 -1.43
N ARG A 156 7.98 -27.18 -0.21
CA ARG A 156 8.77 -27.85 0.81
C ARG A 156 7.85 -28.37 1.89
#